data_edab25e15cdc611be5ef1d3742cd2dee
#
_entry.id   edab25e15cdc611be5ef1d3742cd2dee
#
_cell.length_a   1.000
_cell.length_b   1.000
_cell.length_c   1.000
_cell.angle_alpha   90.00
_cell.angle_beta   90.00
_cell.angle_gamma   90.00
#
_symmetry.space_group_name_H-M   'P 1'
#
loop_
_entity.id
_entity.type
_entity.pdbx_description
1 polymer ?
#
loop_
_entity_poly.entity_id
_entity_poly.type
_entity_poly.pdbx_seq_one_letter_code
_entity_poly.pdbx_strand_id
1 'polypeptide(L)'
;MARAMNRLGVRPGLSRSDFKLVASGGFGDGCNSYTHSMAWFRNRLYVTTMRNNFALMRARLSIGLHSWPVETPADPFELDMRAEIWAYDPLEDTWNRVFKAPMIIGSHGKPIARDISFRSITVFQSPGDPHPCLYVGTWCPARGPGPLILRSEDGIHFEPTCEPGLVGLPVTTIRALVPFKGRMYTTPAGSRGGNTNVSGHAVIYESRDPAHGGWEPVSDFGFGDVENKSLHEICAFGDHLYVGTLNNNGFQLWRSTCTGPAPYEWEPILERGAWRGPLNQIALSLTPFKGALYIGTGIQGGGIDKQNDIGPGAAELMRVYPDKTWDLLVGTPRETPHGFKEPLSGRGPGFDKVFNGYFWRMCEHDGWLYMGTFEWSSVLAYVKRSKFTGAFGRVLGYVGPKNVLDYQSGFDLYRTQDGENWAPVTTNGMGNPYNMGLRTLESTPYGMFIGTANPWGPNIMPLDGDEFVFNPRGGCEVFFAPSTAQNR
;
A
#
# COMPACT_ATOMS: atom_id res chain seq x y z
N MET A 1 18.10 -1.49 30.79
CA MET A 1 17.06 -2.07 29.94
C MET A 1 17.54 -3.28 29.13
N ALA A 2 18.58 -3.24 28.32
CA ALA A 2 19.07 -4.39 27.52
C ALA A 2 19.34 -5.68 28.32
N ARG A 3 19.86 -5.60 29.56
CA ARG A 3 20.11 -6.78 30.43
C ARG A 3 18.81 -7.42 31.02
N ALA A 4 17.68 -6.70 31.09
CA ALA A 4 16.41 -7.22 31.57
C ALA A 4 15.64 -7.96 30.46
N MET A 5 15.76 -7.52 29.21
CA MET A 5 15.09 -8.16 28.06
C MET A 5 15.70 -9.53 27.73
N ASN A 6 17.01 -9.74 27.96
CA ASN A 6 17.63 -11.06 27.76
C ASN A 6 17.14 -12.17 28.71
N ARG A 7 16.46 -11.83 29.80
CA ARG A 7 15.89 -12.83 30.74
C ARG A 7 14.53 -13.39 30.30
N LEU A 8 13.85 -12.76 29.35
CA LEU A 8 12.52 -13.15 28.88
C LEU A 8 12.52 -13.82 27.48
N GLY A 9 13.68 -14.03 26.86
CA GLY A 9 13.77 -14.66 25.53
C GLY A 9 13.21 -13.80 24.39
N VAL A 10 12.88 -12.52 24.66
CA VAL A 10 12.33 -11.61 23.66
C VAL A 10 13.48 -10.95 22.89
N ARG A 11 13.49 -11.09 21.57
CA ARG A 11 14.45 -10.40 20.70
C ARG A 11 14.19 -8.89 20.72
N PRO A 12 15.25 -8.05 20.72
CA PRO A 12 15.08 -6.62 20.52
C PRO A 12 14.50 -6.36 19.13
N GLY A 13 13.53 -5.42 19.02
CA GLY A 13 13.00 -5.01 17.73
C GLY A 13 14.07 -4.35 16.86
N LEU A 14 13.90 -4.44 15.53
CA LEU A 14 14.83 -3.87 14.56
C LEU A 14 14.92 -2.34 14.70
N SER A 15 16.13 -1.82 14.60
CA SER A 15 16.47 -0.39 14.55
C SER A 15 16.87 0.02 13.14
N ARG A 16 17.07 1.31 12.89
CA ARG A 16 17.52 1.80 11.57
C ARG A 16 18.86 1.17 11.12
N SER A 17 19.77 0.93 12.04
CA SER A 17 21.09 0.35 11.76
C SER A 17 21.05 -1.12 11.35
N ASP A 18 19.97 -1.83 11.60
CA ASP A 18 19.81 -3.23 11.22
C ASP A 18 19.46 -3.39 9.72
N PHE A 19 18.97 -2.31 9.09
CA PHE A 19 18.58 -2.30 7.70
C PHE A 19 19.71 -1.85 6.78
N LYS A 20 20.10 -2.68 5.83
CA LYS A 20 20.98 -2.36 4.71
C LYS A 20 20.16 -2.11 3.43
N LEU A 21 20.61 -1.18 2.59
CA LEU A 21 20.06 -0.94 1.26
C LEU A 21 20.49 -2.07 0.32
N VAL A 22 19.55 -2.79 -0.30
CA VAL A 22 19.83 -3.91 -1.21
C VAL A 22 19.36 -3.64 -2.65
N ALA A 23 18.51 -2.63 -2.87
CA ALA A 23 18.19 -2.11 -4.20
C ALA A 23 17.88 -0.61 -4.10
N SER A 24 18.35 0.16 -5.09
CA SER A 24 18.15 1.61 -5.20
C SER A 24 17.83 2.02 -6.62
N GLY A 25 17.41 3.28 -6.80
CA GLY A 25 17.19 3.86 -8.12
C GLY A 25 16.15 3.10 -8.95
N GLY A 26 15.15 2.47 -8.32
CA GLY A 26 14.16 1.66 -9.01
C GLY A 26 14.75 0.42 -9.69
N PHE A 27 15.69 -0.26 -9.08
CA PHE A 27 16.46 -1.36 -9.68
C PHE A 27 17.29 -0.91 -10.90
N GLY A 28 17.83 0.32 -10.85
CA GLY A 28 18.59 0.93 -11.94
C GLY A 28 17.74 1.63 -13.00
N ASP A 29 16.42 1.69 -12.82
CA ASP A 29 15.49 2.45 -13.66
C ASP A 29 14.57 3.31 -12.79
N GLY A 30 14.88 4.60 -12.67
CA GLY A 30 14.13 5.56 -11.85
C GLY A 30 12.63 5.68 -12.19
N CYS A 31 12.19 5.11 -13.30
CA CYS A 31 10.77 4.97 -13.63
C CYS A 31 10.04 3.97 -12.73
N ASN A 32 10.72 3.01 -12.09
CA ASN A 32 10.13 2.11 -11.08
C ASN A 32 9.85 2.90 -9.80
N SER A 33 8.63 3.46 -9.71
CA SER A 33 8.23 4.38 -8.65
C SER A 33 7.96 3.69 -7.32
N TYR A 34 7.36 2.49 -7.34
CA TYR A 34 6.96 1.76 -6.14
C TYR A 34 7.42 0.31 -6.19
N THR A 35 7.84 -0.21 -5.05
CA THR A 35 7.75 -1.64 -4.74
C THR A 35 6.28 -1.92 -4.40
N HIS A 36 5.46 -2.35 -5.36
CA HIS A 36 4.01 -2.30 -5.16
C HIS A 36 3.49 -3.43 -4.27
N SER A 37 4.06 -4.62 -4.37
CA SER A 37 3.82 -5.76 -3.47
C SER A 37 5.05 -6.66 -3.38
N MET A 38 5.12 -7.47 -2.33
CA MET A 38 6.19 -8.44 -2.06
C MET A 38 5.62 -9.78 -1.65
N ALA A 39 6.33 -10.87 -1.95
CA ALA A 39 6.07 -12.20 -1.42
C ALA A 39 7.35 -13.02 -1.35
N TRP A 40 7.44 -13.86 -0.32
CA TRP A 40 8.49 -14.85 -0.19
C TRP A 40 8.07 -16.16 -0.87
N PHE A 41 8.86 -16.63 -1.86
CA PHE A 41 8.58 -17.85 -2.59
C PHE A 41 9.87 -18.56 -3.01
N ARG A 42 9.96 -19.88 -2.76
CA ARG A 42 11.11 -20.72 -3.14
C ARG A 42 12.47 -20.11 -2.74
N ASN A 43 12.58 -19.67 -1.49
CA ASN A 43 13.80 -19.06 -0.91
C ASN A 43 14.26 -17.76 -1.60
N ARG A 44 13.34 -17.04 -2.28
CA ARG A 44 13.60 -15.74 -2.89
C ARG A 44 12.50 -14.75 -2.51
N LEU A 45 12.90 -13.48 -2.42
CA LEU A 45 11.94 -12.39 -2.33
C LEU A 45 11.52 -11.96 -3.74
N TYR A 46 10.23 -11.96 -4.00
CA TYR A 46 9.66 -11.38 -5.22
C TYR A 46 9.12 -10.00 -4.93
N VAL A 47 9.52 -9.02 -5.75
CA VAL A 47 9.11 -7.62 -5.63
C VAL A 47 8.48 -7.20 -6.94
N THR A 48 7.27 -6.67 -6.87
CA THR A 48 6.57 -6.13 -8.02
C THR A 48 6.69 -4.62 -8.09
N THR A 49 6.62 -4.03 -9.28
CA THR A 49 6.76 -2.58 -9.44
C THR A 49 5.49 -1.91 -9.93
N MET A 50 5.38 -0.62 -9.63
CA MET A 50 4.55 0.35 -10.32
C MET A 50 5.46 1.36 -11.00
N ARG A 51 5.17 1.71 -12.26
CA ARG A 51 6.02 2.64 -13.03
C ARG A 51 5.38 4.01 -13.19
N ASN A 52 6.24 5.04 -13.20
CA ASN A 52 5.91 6.43 -13.56
C ASN A 52 4.65 6.98 -12.86
N ASN A 53 4.53 6.78 -11.54
CA ASN A 53 3.34 7.17 -10.78
C ASN A 53 3.00 8.66 -10.94
N PHE A 54 3.97 9.57 -10.83
CA PHE A 54 3.73 11.00 -10.97
C PHE A 54 3.28 11.39 -12.38
N ALA A 55 3.74 10.71 -13.44
CA ALA A 55 3.24 10.94 -14.78
C ALA A 55 1.74 10.61 -14.90
N LEU A 56 1.31 9.50 -14.29
CA LEU A 56 -0.12 9.16 -14.23
C LEU A 56 -0.94 10.15 -13.38
N MET A 57 -0.36 10.66 -12.30
CA MET A 57 -1.00 11.66 -11.45
C MET A 57 -1.17 13.00 -12.17
N ARG A 58 -0.18 13.43 -12.96
CA ARG A 58 -0.26 14.69 -13.73
C ARG A 58 -1.50 14.75 -14.62
N ALA A 59 -1.85 13.65 -15.25
CA ALA A 59 -3.03 13.57 -16.11
C ALA A 59 -4.37 13.70 -15.34
N ARG A 60 -4.36 13.56 -14.01
CA ARG A 60 -5.56 13.45 -13.16
C ARG A 60 -5.70 14.58 -12.14
N LEU A 61 -4.59 15.21 -11.73
CA LEU A 61 -4.58 16.14 -10.62
C LEU A 61 -4.28 17.56 -11.06
N SER A 62 -5.24 18.45 -10.89
CA SER A 62 -5.00 19.90 -10.85
C SER A 62 -4.50 20.30 -9.46
N ILE A 63 -3.24 19.93 -9.14
CA ILE A 63 -2.58 20.42 -7.93
C ILE A 63 -2.01 21.81 -8.28
N GLY A 64 -2.19 22.80 -7.42
CA GLY A 64 -1.67 24.17 -7.66
C GLY A 64 -0.14 24.24 -7.51
N LEU A 65 0.59 23.42 -8.27
CA LEU A 65 2.05 23.42 -8.33
C LEU A 65 2.55 24.56 -9.22
N HIS A 66 3.71 25.14 -8.91
CA HIS A 66 4.37 26.13 -9.76
C HIS A 66 5.06 25.45 -10.96
N SER A 67 5.58 24.24 -10.74
CA SER A 67 6.11 23.34 -11.76
C SER A 67 5.72 21.91 -11.45
N TRP A 68 5.67 21.04 -12.46
CA TRP A 68 5.51 19.61 -12.19
C TRP A 68 6.87 19.03 -11.78
N PRO A 69 6.97 18.30 -10.67
CA PRO A 69 8.26 17.97 -10.07
C PRO A 69 9.09 16.94 -10.85
N VAL A 70 8.47 16.13 -11.71
CA VAL A 70 9.13 15.04 -12.43
C VAL A 70 8.89 15.21 -13.94
N GLU A 71 9.93 15.03 -14.73
CA GLU A 71 9.84 15.11 -16.18
C GLU A 71 8.78 14.13 -16.70
N THR A 72 7.82 14.68 -17.47
CA THR A 72 6.67 13.91 -17.93
C THR A 72 6.22 14.44 -19.29
N PRO A 73 6.14 13.59 -20.33
CA PRO A 73 5.59 13.98 -21.64
C PRO A 73 4.11 14.34 -21.53
N ALA A 74 3.58 14.93 -22.59
CA ALA A 74 2.18 15.33 -22.66
C ALA A 74 1.23 14.12 -22.56
N ASP A 75 1.55 13.03 -23.24
CA ASP A 75 0.90 11.72 -23.05
C ASP A 75 1.81 10.83 -22.18
N PRO A 76 1.44 10.51 -20.93
CA PRO A 76 2.26 9.69 -20.06
C PRO A 76 2.49 8.26 -20.61
N PHE A 77 1.68 7.81 -21.56
CA PHE A 77 1.85 6.51 -22.22
C PHE A 77 2.96 6.49 -23.29
N GLU A 78 3.60 7.63 -23.59
CA GLU A 78 4.86 7.68 -24.33
C GLU A 78 6.05 7.17 -23.50
N LEU A 79 5.91 7.12 -22.16
CA LEU A 79 6.89 6.51 -21.27
C LEU A 79 6.79 4.97 -21.30
N ASP A 80 7.89 4.29 -21.00
CA ASP A 80 7.84 2.85 -20.76
C ASP A 80 7.11 2.55 -19.43
N MET A 81 5.82 2.26 -19.55
CA MET A 81 4.93 1.99 -18.42
C MET A 81 4.88 0.52 -18.01
N ARG A 82 5.69 -0.38 -18.65
CA ARG A 82 5.63 -1.82 -18.42
C ARG A 82 6.11 -2.19 -17.03
N ALA A 83 5.19 -2.63 -16.16
CA ALA A 83 5.50 -3.13 -14.83
C ALA A 83 6.46 -4.32 -14.86
N GLU A 84 7.25 -4.47 -13.80
CA GLU A 84 8.30 -5.47 -13.67
C GLU A 84 8.12 -6.30 -12.41
N ILE A 85 8.60 -7.56 -12.43
CA ILE A 85 8.78 -8.43 -11.27
C ILE A 85 10.26 -8.75 -11.15
N TRP A 86 10.80 -8.50 -9.95
CA TRP A 86 12.18 -8.74 -9.59
C TRP A 86 12.26 -9.82 -8.52
N ALA A 87 13.23 -10.71 -8.62
CA ALA A 87 13.52 -11.73 -7.63
C ALA A 87 14.89 -11.47 -6.99
N TYR A 88 14.94 -11.48 -5.68
CA TYR A 88 16.16 -11.35 -4.88
C TYR A 88 16.54 -12.68 -4.25
N ASP A 89 17.79 -13.07 -4.45
CA ASP A 89 18.39 -14.20 -3.75
C ASP A 89 19.25 -13.68 -2.58
N PRO A 90 18.82 -13.89 -1.32
CA PRO A 90 19.54 -13.37 -0.16
C PRO A 90 20.87 -14.07 0.13
N LEU A 91 21.11 -15.25 -0.44
CA LEU A 91 22.38 -15.97 -0.28
C LEU A 91 23.44 -15.44 -1.23
N GLU A 92 23.03 -15.11 -2.45
CA GLU A 92 23.91 -14.58 -3.50
C GLU A 92 23.98 -13.05 -3.50
N ASP A 93 23.12 -12.37 -2.73
CA ASP A 93 22.92 -10.89 -2.71
C ASP A 93 22.71 -10.32 -4.12
N THR A 94 21.87 -10.99 -4.93
CA THR A 94 21.64 -10.65 -6.35
C THR A 94 20.17 -10.44 -6.68
N TRP A 95 19.92 -9.48 -7.58
CA TRP A 95 18.61 -9.21 -8.15
C TRP A 95 18.52 -9.65 -9.60
N ASN A 96 17.43 -10.33 -9.96
CA ASN A 96 17.11 -10.69 -11.33
C ASN A 96 15.71 -10.21 -11.69
N ARG A 97 15.57 -9.50 -12.82
CA ARG A 97 14.25 -9.20 -13.37
C ARG A 97 13.71 -10.46 -14.03
N VAL A 98 12.69 -11.07 -13.42
CA VAL A 98 12.09 -12.34 -13.88
C VAL A 98 10.92 -12.11 -14.83
N PHE A 99 10.26 -10.95 -14.78
CA PHE A 99 9.15 -10.64 -15.67
C PHE A 99 9.07 -9.14 -15.97
N LYS A 100 8.66 -8.80 -17.19
CA LYS A 100 8.30 -7.45 -17.61
C LYS A 100 7.01 -7.53 -18.43
N ALA A 101 6.02 -6.74 -18.10
CA ALA A 101 4.74 -6.71 -18.80
C ALA A 101 4.94 -6.50 -20.32
N PRO A 102 4.22 -7.22 -21.19
CA PRO A 102 4.34 -7.04 -22.64
C PRO A 102 3.70 -5.73 -23.10
N MET A 103 4.02 -5.33 -24.32
CA MET A 103 3.27 -4.30 -25.06
C MET A 103 2.07 -4.95 -25.75
N ILE A 104 0.96 -4.21 -25.79
CA ILE A 104 -0.26 -4.57 -26.51
C ILE A 104 -0.79 -3.38 -27.30
N ILE A 105 -1.72 -3.62 -28.20
CA ILE A 105 -2.46 -2.53 -28.85
C ILE A 105 -3.64 -2.13 -27.96
N GLY A 106 -3.66 -0.88 -27.53
CA GLY A 106 -4.75 -0.33 -26.72
C GLY A 106 -6.02 -0.02 -27.52
N SER A 107 -7.10 0.33 -26.84
CA SER A 107 -8.42 0.61 -27.43
C SER A 107 -8.43 1.76 -28.45
N HIS A 108 -7.39 2.59 -28.49
CA HIS A 108 -7.22 3.71 -29.45
C HIS A 108 -6.22 3.38 -30.58
N GLY A 109 -5.85 2.10 -30.74
CA GLY A 109 -5.00 1.63 -31.85
C GLY A 109 -3.50 1.88 -31.67
N LYS A 110 -3.04 2.40 -30.51
CA LYS A 110 -1.61 2.65 -30.24
C LYS A 110 -1.03 1.58 -29.30
N PRO A 111 0.28 1.28 -29.40
CA PRO A 111 0.96 0.42 -28.41
C PRO A 111 0.91 1.03 -27.01
N ILE A 112 0.59 0.20 -26.02
CA ILE A 112 0.61 0.52 -24.59
C ILE A 112 1.17 -0.65 -23.79
N ALA A 113 1.66 -0.39 -22.56
CA ALA A 113 1.96 -1.45 -21.63
C ALA A 113 0.70 -2.26 -21.31
N ARG A 114 0.78 -3.61 -21.28
CA ARG A 114 -0.33 -4.47 -20.88
C ARG A 114 -0.73 -4.17 -19.44
N ASP A 115 0.26 -4.05 -18.55
CA ASP A 115 0.10 -3.74 -17.14
C ASP A 115 1.13 -2.68 -16.72
N ILE A 116 0.65 -1.68 -15.98
CA ILE A 116 1.46 -0.56 -15.48
C ILE A 116 1.91 -0.77 -14.03
N SER A 117 1.34 -1.79 -13.40
CA SER A 117 1.71 -2.24 -12.07
C SER A 117 1.23 -3.66 -11.82
N PHE A 118 1.89 -4.33 -10.86
CA PHE A 118 1.43 -5.56 -10.24
C PHE A 118 1.10 -5.24 -8.77
N ARG A 119 -0.20 -5.17 -8.46
CA ARG A 119 -0.69 -4.54 -7.23
C ARG A 119 -0.73 -5.47 -6.03
N SER A 120 -0.88 -6.77 -6.28
CA SER A 120 -0.88 -7.81 -5.26
C SER A 120 -0.08 -9.01 -5.73
N ILE A 121 0.56 -9.69 -4.80
CA ILE A 121 1.25 -10.95 -5.01
C ILE A 121 1.05 -11.83 -3.78
N THR A 122 0.79 -13.11 -3.99
CA THR A 122 0.59 -14.07 -2.89
C THR A 122 1.01 -15.46 -3.32
N VAL A 123 1.23 -16.34 -2.34
CA VAL A 123 1.50 -17.75 -2.56
C VAL A 123 0.24 -18.53 -2.22
N PHE A 124 -0.19 -19.40 -3.12
CA PHE A 124 -1.35 -20.25 -2.93
C PHE A 124 -1.16 -21.58 -3.67
N GLN A 125 -1.78 -22.63 -3.17
CA GLN A 125 -1.83 -23.93 -3.84
C GLN A 125 -3.28 -24.24 -4.23
N SER A 126 -3.57 -24.19 -5.52
CA SER A 126 -4.86 -24.65 -6.07
C SER A 126 -4.97 -26.17 -5.96
N PRO A 127 -6.21 -26.74 -5.96
CA PRO A 127 -6.40 -28.18 -5.81
C PRO A 127 -5.64 -29.05 -6.83
N GLY A 128 -5.43 -28.57 -8.05
CA GLY A 128 -4.69 -29.25 -9.12
C GLY A 128 -3.17 -28.99 -9.11
N ASP A 129 -2.68 -28.11 -8.25
CA ASP A 129 -1.27 -27.74 -8.21
C ASP A 129 -0.46 -28.80 -7.43
N PRO A 130 0.69 -29.27 -7.95
CA PRO A 130 1.56 -30.21 -7.25
C PRO A 130 2.26 -29.56 -6.03
N HIS A 131 2.39 -28.23 -6.03
CA HIS A 131 3.03 -27.43 -4.97
C HIS A 131 2.49 -25.99 -5.00
N PRO A 132 2.72 -25.17 -3.95
CA PRO A 132 2.34 -23.76 -3.94
C PRO A 132 2.94 -22.99 -5.12
N CYS A 133 2.14 -22.06 -5.68
CA CYS A 133 2.48 -21.21 -6.81
C CYS A 133 2.36 -19.73 -6.44
N LEU A 134 3.02 -18.86 -7.18
CA LEU A 134 2.84 -17.41 -7.10
C LEU A 134 1.60 -17.00 -7.90
N TYR A 135 0.79 -16.13 -7.31
CA TYR A 135 -0.33 -15.45 -7.98
C TYR A 135 -0.14 -13.93 -7.90
N VAL A 136 -0.33 -13.25 -9.02
CA VAL A 136 -0.06 -11.81 -9.16
C VAL A 136 -1.29 -11.11 -9.73
N GLY A 137 -1.87 -10.18 -9.00
CA GLY A 137 -2.94 -9.31 -9.47
C GLY A 137 -2.40 -8.07 -10.17
N THR A 138 -2.86 -7.83 -11.40
CA THR A 138 -2.32 -6.77 -12.26
C THR A 138 -3.12 -5.47 -12.18
N TRP A 139 -2.52 -4.39 -12.64
CA TRP A 139 -3.16 -3.11 -12.89
C TRP A 139 -2.95 -2.73 -14.35
N CYS A 140 -4.03 -2.87 -15.12
CA CYS A 140 -4.10 -2.51 -16.53
C CYS A 140 -4.38 -1.01 -16.69
N PRO A 141 -3.76 -0.31 -17.65
CA PRO A 141 -4.14 1.08 -17.95
C PRO A 141 -5.58 1.17 -18.46
N ALA A 142 -6.19 2.35 -18.35
CA ALA A 142 -7.57 2.60 -18.77
C ALA A 142 -7.86 2.25 -20.24
N ARG A 143 -6.82 2.34 -21.09
CA ARG A 143 -6.87 2.01 -22.54
C ARG A 143 -6.67 0.53 -22.84
N GLY A 144 -6.41 -0.28 -21.83
CA GLY A 144 -6.17 -1.72 -21.96
C GLY A 144 -7.46 -2.55 -21.78
N PRO A 145 -7.35 -3.88 -21.93
CA PRO A 145 -8.53 -4.78 -21.91
C PRO A 145 -9.11 -5.01 -20.52
N GLY A 146 -8.35 -4.76 -19.45
CA GLY A 146 -8.69 -5.03 -18.05
C GLY A 146 -7.59 -5.79 -17.33
N PRO A 147 -7.60 -5.84 -15.99
CA PRO A 147 -6.56 -6.51 -15.21
C PRO A 147 -6.65 -8.03 -15.35
N LEU A 148 -5.57 -8.71 -15.01
CA LEU A 148 -5.45 -10.16 -14.98
C LEU A 148 -5.00 -10.63 -13.59
N ILE A 149 -5.17 -11.92 -13.35
CA ILE A 149 -4.41 -12.67 -12.36
C ILE A 149 -3.43 -13.54 -13.14
N LEU A 150 -2.14 -13.38 -12.84
CA LEU A 150 -1.08 -14.20 -13.39
C LEU A 150 -0.68 -15.27 -12.37
N ARG A 151 -0.33 -16.47 -12.84
CA ARG A 151 0.18 -17.58 -12.03
C ARG A 151 1.57 -17.97 -12.50
N SER A 152 2.42 -18.35 -11.56
CA SER A 152 3.74 -18.90 -11.86
C SER A 152 4.07 -20.06 -10.90
N GLU A 153 4.50 -21.18 -11.47
CA GLU A 153 4.98 -22.33 -10.70
C GLU A 153 6.43 -22.16 -10.25
N ASP A 154 7.25 -21.56 -11.07
CA ASP A 154 8.70 -21.48 -10.90
C ASP A 154 9.20 -20.09 -10.47
N GLY A 155 8.34 -19.08 -10.51
CA GLY A 155 8.67 -17.67 -10.26
C GLY A 155 9.33 -16.97 -11.45
N ILE A 156 9.36 -17.59 -12.62
CA ILE A 156 9.98 -17.06 -13.86
C ILE A 156 8.97 -16.96 -14.99
N HIS A 157 8.15 -17.99 -15.18
CA HIS A 157 7.12 -18.04 -16.22
C HIS A 157 5.78 -17.69 -15.61
N PHE A 158 5.15 -16.63 -16.14
CA PHE A 158 3.88 -16.09 -15.64
C PHE A 158 2.81 -16.17 -16.72
N GLU A 159 1.70 -16.85 -16.42
CA GLU A 159 0.58 -17.06 -17.34
C GLU A 159 -0.72 -16.56 -16.75
N PRO A 160 -1.64 -15.97 -17.56
CA PRO A 160 -2.94 -15.52 -17.08
C PRO A 160 -3.85 -16.71 -16.74
N THR A 161 -4.58 -16.60 -15.63
CA THR A 161 -5.53 -17.62 -15.15
C THR A 161 -6.97 -17.14 -15.13
N CYS A 162 -7.24 -15.93 -15.60
CA CYS A 162 -8.59 -15.38 -15.72
C CYS A 162 -8.71 -14.56 -17.00
N GLU A 163 -9.93 -14.29 -17.43
CA GLU A 163 -10.19 -13.33 -18.50
C GLU A 163 -9.91 -11.88 -18.03
N PRO A 164 -9.63 -10.94 -18.95
CA PRO A 164 -9.44 -9.55 -18.60
C PRO A 164 -10.65 -8.98 -17.83
N GLY A 165 -10.35 -8.27 -16.70
CA GLY A 165 -11.37 -7.77 -15.80
C GLY A 165 -11.86 -8.81 -14.79
N LEU A 166 -11.12 -9.88 -14.54
CA LEU A 166 -11.42 -11.03 -13.68
C LEU A 166 -12.49 -11.96 -14.28
N VAL A 167 -13.70 -11.45 -14.48
CA VAL A 167 -14.86 -12.09 -15.13
C VAL A 167 -15.49 -11.11 -16.14
N GLY A 168 -14.64 -10.39 -16.91
CA GLY A 168 -15.11 -9.42 -17.90
C GLY A 168 -15.56 -8.07 -17.31
N LEU A 169 -15.28 -7.78 -16.03
CA LEU A 169 -15.69 -6.52 -15.40
C LEU A 169 -14.94 -5.30 -15.98
N PRO A 170 -15.61 -4.13 -16.06
CA PRO A 170 -14.99 -2.88 -16.56
C PRO A 170 -14.11 -2.19 -15.51
N VAL A 171 -13.27 -2.96 -14.83
CA VAL A 171 -12.32 -2.53 -13.80
C VAL A 171 -10.91 -2.41 -14.37
N THR A 172 -10.00 -1.80 -13.62
CA THR A 172 -8.61 -1.60 -14.06
C THR A 172 -7.58 -2.34 -13.21
N THR A 173 -7.93 -2.82 -12.03
CA THR A 173 -6.96 -3.48 -11.13
C THR A 173 -7.57 -4.61 -10.32
N ILE A 174 -6.77 -5.65 -10.09
CA ILE A 174 -6.97 -6.65 -9.03
C ILE A 174 -6.22 -6.11 -7.81
N ARG A 175 -6.96 -5.76 -6.75
CA ARG A 175 -6.39 -5.02 -5.63
C ARG A 175 -5.75 -5.90 -4.57
N ALA A 176 -6.38 -7.03 -4.26
CA ALA A 176 -5.93 -7.97 -3.25
C ALA A 176 -6.01 -9.40 -3.77
N LEU A 177 -5.18 -10.28 -3.26
CA LEU A 177 -5.25 -11.73 -3.42
C LEU A 177 -4.98 -12.34 -2.04
N VAL A 178 -6.01 -12.88 -1.40
CA VAL A 178 -5.93 -13.33 0.00
C VAL A 178 -6.39 -14.79 0.11
N PRO A 179 -5.48 -15.72 0.45
CA PRO A 179 -5.85 -17.10 0.78
C PRO A 179 -6.62 -17.16 2.10
N PHE A 180 -7.75 -17.88 2.09
CA PHE A 180 -8.51 -18.16 3.31
C PHE A 180 -9.32 -19.45 3.16
N LYS A 181 -9.22 -20.36 4.12
CA LYS A 181 -9.97 -21.65 4.15
C LYS A 181 -9.91 -22.41 2.82
N GLY A 182 -8.71 -22.52 2.21
CA GLY A 182 -8.51 -23.26 0.95
C GLY A 182 -9.09 -22.60 -0.29
N ARG A 183 -9.40 -21.31 -0.24
CA ARG A 183 -9.90 -20.49 -1.36
C ARG A 183 -9.07 -19.23 -1.47
N MET A 184 -9.07 -18.62 -2.66
CA MET A 184 -8.50 -17.31 -2.92
C MET A 184 -9.61 -16.27 -3.00
N TYR A 185 -9.45 -15.16 -2.29
CA TYR A 185 -10.38 -14.04 -2.30
C TYR A 185 -9.74 -12.83 -2.96
N THR A 186 -10.54 -12.05 -3.69
CA THR A 186 -10.08 -10.83 -4.35
C THR A 186 -11.15 -9.75 -4.38
N THR A 187 -10.72 -8.52 -4.61
CA THR A 187 -11.58 -7.38 -4.90
C THR A 187 -11.07 -6.65 -6.14
N PRO A 188 -11.85 -6.63 -7.23
CA PRO A 188 -11.57 -5.79 -8.38
C PRO A 188 -11.87 -4.33 -8.05
N ALA A 189 -11.05 -3.41 -8.57
CA ALA A 189 -11.20 -1.99 -8.31
C ALA A 189 -10.78 -1.13 -9.51
N GLY A 190 -11.02 0.18 -9.38
CA GLY A 190 -10.68 1.17 -10.40
C GLY A 190 -11.66 1.20 -11.57
N SER A 191 -11.77 2.34 -12.23
CA SER A 191 -12.62 2.57 -13.40
C SER A 191 -11.79 3.12 -14.57
N ARG A 192 -12.21 2.83 -15.79
CA ARG A 192 -11.48 3.21 -17.02
C ARG A 192 -11.34 4.72 -17.22
N GLY A 193 -12.27 5.52 -16.72
CA GLY A 193 -12.26 6.98 -16.85
C GLY A 193 -12.03 7.72 -15.53
N GLY A 194 -11.72 7.01 -14.43
CA GLY A 194 -11.79 7.60 -13.11
C GLY A 194 -10.67 7.23 -12.15
N ASN A 195 -11.03 7.17 -10.90
CA ASN A 195 -10.17 6.87 -9.77
C ASN A 195 -9.72 5.40 -9.80
N THR A 196 -8.46 5.15 -9.51
CA THR A 196 -7.87 3.80 -9.46
C THR A 196 -8.30 2.99 -8.24
N ASN A 197 -8.94 3.62 -7.27
CA ASN A 197 -9.40 3.00 -6.03
C ASN A 197 -10.92 2.82 -5.98
N VAL A 198 -11.66 3.42 -6.90
CA VAL A 198 -13.12 3.44 -6.91
C VAL A 198 -13.64 2.73 -8.15
N SER A 199 -14.58 1.81 -7.97
CA SER A 199 -15.26 1.14 -9.08
C SER A 199 -16.75 1.01 -8.81
N GLY A 200 -17.55 0.83 -9.89
CA GLY A 200 -18.95 0.43 -9.77
C GLY A 200 -19.16 -1.04 -9.39
N HIS A 201 -18.10 -1.75 -8.97
CA HIS A 201 -18.09 -3.19 -8.67
C HIS A 201 -17.41 -3.47 -7.33
N ALA A 202 -17.92 -2.83 -6.25
CA ALA A 202 -17.45 -3.06 -4.88
C ALA A 202 -17.98 -4.39 -4.34
N VAL A 203 -17.45 -5.52 -4.85
CA VAL A 203 -17.87 -6.89 -4.55
C VAL A 203 -16.64 -7.74 -4.27
N ILE A 204 -16.75 -8.66 -3.31
CA ILE A 204 -15.73 -9.69 -3.06
C ILE A 204 -16.00 -10.86 -4.00
N TYR A 205 -14.96 -11.35 -4.62
CA TYR A 205 -14.94 -12.56 -5.43
C TYR A 205 -14.09 -13.62 -4.75
N GLU A 206 -14.49 -14.88 -4.90
CA GLU A 206 -13.68 -16.03 -4.50
C GLU A 206 -13.46 -16.99 -5.65
N SER A 207 -12.39 -17.78 -5.55
CA SER A 207 -12.18 -18.97 -6.35
C SER A 207 -11.61 -20.10 -5.51
N ARG A 208 -12.11 -21.31 -5.72
CA ARG A 208 -11.56 -22.54 -5.14
C ARG A 208 -10.35 -23.03 -5.93
N ASP A 209 -10.32 -22.68 -7.21
CA ASP A 209 -9.26 -23.08 -8.14
C ASP A 209 -8.84 -21.89 -9.02
N PRO A 210 -8.14 -20.89 -8.44
CA PRO A 210 -7.70 -19.71 -9.18
C PRO A 210 -6.71 -20.04 -10.31
N ALA A 211 -6.14 -21.24 -10.38
CA ALA A 211 -5.32 -21.70 -11.51
C ALA A 211 -6.15 -21.84 -12.80
N HIS A 212 -7.44 -22.13 -12.67
CA HIS A 212 -8.37 -22.29 -13.80
C HIS A 212 -9.49 -21.25 -13.81
N GLY A 213 -9.38 -20.18 -13.02
CA GLY A 213 -10.39 -19.13 -12.91
C GLY A 213 -11.48 -19.46 -11.89
N GLY A 214 -12.74 -19.65 -12.31
CA GLY A 214 -13.83 -20.02 -11.42
C GLY A 214 -14.15 -18.97 -10.35
N TRP A 215 -14.05 -17.70 -10.72
CA TRP A 215 -14.32 -16.59 -9.81
C TRP A 215 -15.80 -16.31 -9.69
N GLU A 216 -16.32 -16.33 -8.48
CA GLU A 216 -17.73 -16.11 -8.15
C GLU A 216 -17.89 -14.96 -7.15
N PRO A 217 -18.93 -14.10 -7.28
CA PRO A 217 -19.22 -13.05 -6.30
C PRO A 217 -19.74 -13.67 -5.00
N VAL A 218 -19.24 -13.22 -3.85
CA VAL A 218 -19.59 -13.73 -2.53
C VAL A 218 -20.03 -12.67 -1.52
N SER A 219 -20.25 -11.46 -2.00
CA SER A 219 -20.86 -10.37 -1.22
C SER A 219 -21.83 -9.59 -2.08
N ASP A 220 -22.79 -8.92 -1.45
CA ASP A 220 -23.54 -7.86 -2.11
C ASP A 220 -22.64 -6.66 -2.41
N PHE A 221 -23.07 -5.84 -3.38
CA PHE A 221 -22.40 -4.59 -3.71
C PHE A 221 -22.30 -3.70 -2.47
N GLY A 222 -21.05 -3.32 -2.12
CA GLY A 222 -20.77 -2.45 -0.99
C GLY A 222 -21.31 -2.94 0.36
N PHE A 223 -21.63 -4.22 0.50
CA PHE A 223 -22.34 -4.77 1.65
C PHE A 223 -23.70 -4.08 1.90
N GLY A 224 -24.40 -3.66 0.84
CA GLY A 224 -25.66 -2.94 0.90
C GLY A 224 -25.54 -1.42 1.07
N ASP A 225 -24.36 -0.87 1.25
CA ASP A 225 -24.10 0.57 1.30
C ASP A 225 -23.44 1.06 0.00
N VAL A 226 -24.16 1.86 -0.78
CA VAL A 226 -23.68 2.42 -2.06
C VAL A 226 -22.53 3.40 -1.89
N GLU A 227 -22.31 3.92 -0.67
CA GLU A 227 -21.19 4.80 -0.35
C GLU A 227 -19.88 4.02 -0.12
N ASN A 228 -19.93 2.71 0.03
CA ASN A 228 -18.76 1.84 -0.04
C ASN A 228 -18.26 1.73 -1.49
N LYS A 229 -17.48 2.73 -1.91
CA LYS A 229 -17.00 2.87 -3.30
C LYS A 229 -15.93 1.84 -3.69
N SER A 230 -15.35 1.16 -2.70
CA SER A 230 -14.39 0.08 -2.87
C SER A 230 -14.34 -0.77 -1.61
N LEU A 231 -14.23 -2.08 -1.80
CA LEU A 231 -13.83 -3.04 -0.76
C LEU A 231 -12.30 -3.07 -0.80
N HIS A 232 -11.66 -2.28 0.08
CA HIS A 232 -10.32 -1.75 -0.16
C HIS A 232 -9.20 -2.68 0.28
N GLU A 233 -9.31 -3.26 1.45
CA GLU A 233 -8.31 -4.16 2.02
C GLU A 233 -8.99 -5.41 2.57
N ILE A 234 -8.38 -6.57 2.36
CA ILE A 234 -8.89 -7.87 2.83
C ILE A 234 -7.82 -8.51 3.72
N CYS A 235 -8.23 -9.12 4.82
CA CYS A 235 -7.33 -9.83 5.72
C CYS A 235 -8.02 -11.03 6.38
N ALA A 236 -7.35 -12.17 6.40
CA ALA A 236 -7.77 -13.32 7.17
C ALA A 236 -7.28 -13.17 8.63
N PHE A 237 -8.18 -13.27 9.60
CA PHE A 237 -7.84 -13.26 11.02
C PHE A 237 -8.77 -14.20 11.81
N GLY A 238 -8.19 -15.18 12.49
CA GLY A 238 -8.93 -16.26 13.14
C GLY A 238 -9.83 -17.00 12.13
N ASP A 239 -11.08 -17.21 12.49
CA ASP A 239 -12.04 -17.90 11.63
C ASP A 239 -12.79 -16.97 10.65
N HIS A 240 -12.36 -15.72 10.51
CA HIS A 240 -13.05 -14.74 9.69
C HIS A 240 -12.14 -14.10 8.64
N LEU A 241 -12.76 -13.78 7.52
CA LEU A 241 -12.22 -12.85 6.53
C LEU A 241 -12.74 -11.45 6.85
N TYR A 242 -11.83 -10.49 7.05
CA TYR A 242 -12.16 -9.10 7.32
C TYR A 242 -11.95 -8.25 6.09
N VAL A 243 -12.83 -7.27 5.90
CA VAL A 243 -12.80 -6.35 4.75
C VAL A 243 -12.98 -4.93 5.22
N GLY A 244 -12.01 -4.09 4.91
CA GLY A 244 -12.07 -2.64 5.10
C GLY A 244 -12.50 -1.94 3.82
N THR A 245 -13.31 -0.89 3.94
CA THR A 245 -13.86 -0.17 2.78
C THR A 245 -13.20 1.19 2.54
N LEU A 246 -13.43 1.76 1.35
CA LEU A 246 -13.33 3.17 1.06
C LEU A 246 -14.75 3.73 1.02
N ASN A 247 -15.05 4.67 1.93
CA ASN A 247 -16.34 5.32 2.06
C ASN A 247 -16.15 6.80 2.43
N ASN A 248 -16.77 7.71 1.67
CA ASN A 248 -16.60 9.16 1.88
C ASN A 248 -17.19 9.65 3.21
N ASN A 249 -18.05 8.88 3.85
CA ASN A 249 -18.59 9.16 5.19
C ASN A 249 -17.73 8.55 6.32
N GLY A 250 -16.59 7.95 5.97
CA GLY A 250 -15.70 7.18 6.84
C GLY A 250 -15.79 5.67 6.57
N PHE A 251 -14.65 4.99 6.57
CA PHE A 251 -14.56 3.58 6.26
C PHE A 251 -15.48 2.73 7.15
N GLN A 252 -15.84 1.56 6.63
CA GLN A 252 -16.47 0.48 7.37
C GLN A 252 -15.54 -0.73 7.43
N LEU A 253 -15.60 -1.51 8.51
CA LEU A 253 -14.98 -2.80 8.65
C LEU A 253 -16.07 -3.87 8.74
N TRP A 254 -15.98 -4.87 7.89
CA TRP A 254 -16.89 -6.00 7.82
C TRP A 254 -16.14 -7.31 8.01
N ARG A 255 -16.83 -8.37 8.45
CA ARG A 255 -16.26 -9.73 8.50
C ARG A 255 -17.28 -10.79 8.11
N SER A 256 -16.77 -11.94 7.67
CA SER A 256 -17.55 -13.14 7.40
C SER A 256 -16.76 -14.39 7.73
N THR A 257 -17.41 -15.45 8.11
CA THR A 257 -16.80 -16.79 8.19
C THR A 257 -16.61 -17.44 6.81
N CYS A 258 -17.20 -16.85 5.76
CA CYS A 258 -17.19 -17.37 4.40
C CYS A 258 -17.71 -18.83 4.34
N THR A 259 -18.82 -19.10 5.05
CA THR A 259 -19.49 -20.40 5.10
C THR A 259 -20.94 -20.27 4.68
N GLY A 260 -21.54 -21.35 4.19
CA GLY A 260 -22.90 -21.37 3.65
C GLY A 260 -22.96 -21.08 2.15
N PRO A 261 -24.16 -20.80 1.59
CA PRO A 261 -24.32 -20.40 0.20
C PRO A 261 -23.87 -18.97 -0.04
N ALA A 262 -23.35 -18.67 -1.24
CA ALA A 262 -23.08 -17.30 -1.67
C ALA A 262 -24.37 -16.56 -2.07
N PRO A 263 -24.46 -15.22 -1.86
CA PRO A 263 -23.50 -14.39 -1.14
C PRO A 263 -23.46 -14.74 0.35
N TYR A 264 -22.26 -14.66 0.95
CA TYR A 264 -22.11 -14.97 2.37
C TYR A 264 -22.77 -13.94 3.28
N GLU A 265 -23.03 -14.35 4.51
CA GLU A 265 -23.37 -13.40 5.58
C GLU A 265 -22.17 -12.56 5.96
N TRP A 266 -22.31 -11.23 5.89
CA TRP A 266 -21.29 -10.26 6.29
C TRP A 266 -21.79 -9.44 7.47
N GLU A 267 -20.96 -9.31 8.50
CA GLU A 267 -21.25 -8.62 9.74
C GLU A 267 -20.47 -7.32 9.85
N PRO A 268 -21.14 -6.16 10.07
CA PRO A 268 -20.43 -4.90 10.33
C PRO A 268 -19.78 -4.90 11.70
N ILE A 269 -18.54 -4.39 11.78
CA ILE A 269 -17.72 -4.31 12.99
C ILE A 269 -17.43 -2.87 13.39
N LEU A 270 -17.02 -2.04 12.42
CA LEU A 270 -16.80 -0.61 12.58
C LEU A 270 -17.47 0.14 11.45
N GLU A 271 -17.95 1.32 11.75
CA GLU A 271 -18.58 2.21 10.80
C GLU A 271 -18.10 3.66 10.97
N ARG A 272 -18.43 4.53 10.00
CA ARG A 272 -18.15 5.96 10.04
C ARG A 272 -16.69 6.31 10.36
N GLY A 273 -15.73 5.52 9.80
CA GLY A 273 -14.31 5.72 10.07
C GLY A 273 -13.96 5.58 11.55
N ALA A 274 -14.57 4.61 12.25
CA ALA A 274 -14.53 4.48 13.69
C ALA A 274 -14.96 5.80 14.38
N TRP A 275 -16.05 6.42 13.91
CA TRP A 275 -16.68 7.67 14.37
C TRP A 275 -15.82 8.94 14.21
N ARG A 276 -14.75 8.90 13.43
CA ARG A 276 -14.04 10.12 12.98
C ARG A 276 -14.63 10.70 11.69
N GLY A 277 -15.51 9.95 11.03
CA GLY A 277 -16.14 10.34 9.78
C GLY A 277 -15.17 10.36 8.60
N PRO A 278 -15.33 11.31 7.64
CA PRO A 278 -14.57 11.39 6.41
C PRO A 278 -13.05 11.43 6.59
N LEU A 279 -12.54 11.91 7.72
CA LEU A 279 -11.09 11.96 7.97
C LEU A 279 -10.45 10.58 8.18
N ASN A 280 -11.27 9.54 8.36
CA ASN A 280 -10.87 8.14 8.22
C ASN A 280 -11.61 7.52 7.03
N GLN A 281 -11.34 8.02 5.81
CA GLN A 281 -12.05 7.63 4.58
C GLN A 281 -11.82 6.17 4.21
N ILE A 282 -10.61 5.64 4.47
CA ILE A 282 -10.18 4.32 4.00
C ILE A 282 -9.56 3.52 5.15
N ALA A 283 -9.92 2.23 5.26
CA ALA A 283 -9.10 1.23 5.92
C ALA A 283 -8.00 0.77 4.93
N LEU A 284 -6.78 1.27 5.10
CA LEU A 284 -5.67 1.10 4.15
C LEU A 284 -4.85 -0.15 4.39
N SER A 285 -4.74 -0.56 5.65
CA SER A 285 -4.01 -1.76 6.05
C SER A 285 -4.73 -2.49 7.17
N LEU A 286 -4.74 -3.81 7.08
CA LEU A 286 -5.29 -4.73 8.07
C LEU A 286 -4.20 -5.75 8.40
N THR A 287 -3.83 -5.90 9.67
CA THR A 287 -2.77 -6.83 10.08
C THR A 287 -3.08 -7.45 11.42
N PRO A 288 -3.14 -8.80 11.52
CA PRO A 288 -3.26 -9.49 12.78
C PRO A 288 -1.99 -9.33 13.63
N PHE A 289 -2.16 -9.02 14.91
CA PHE A 289 -1.06 -9.00 15.87
C PHE A 289 -1.58 -9.25 17.28
N LYS A 290 -0.98 -10.21 18.00
CA LYS A 290 -1.28 -10.52 19.40
C LYS A 290 -2.77 -10.62 19.74
N GLY A 291 -3.53 -11.37 18.91
CA GLY A 291 -4.93 -11.65 19.15
C GLY A 291 -5.91 -10.53 18.80
N ALA A 292 -5.45 -9.49 18.12
CA ALA A 292 -6.28 -8.41 17.59
C ALA A 292 -5.94 -8.12 16.11
N LEU A 293 -6.89 -7.51 15.39
CA LEU A 293 -6.71 -6.99 14.04
C LEU A 293 -6.41 -5.50 14.11
N TYR A 294 -5.23 -5.09 13.64
CA TYR A 294 -4.79 -3.70 13.58
C TYR A 294 -5.22 -3.07 12.26
N ILE A 295 -5.70 -1.83 12.31
CA ILE A 295 -6.27 -1.08 11.18
C ILE A 295 -5.57 0.24 11.06
N GLY A 296 -4.82 0.42 9.96
CA GLY A 296 -4.26 1.71 9.57
C GLY A 296 -5.18 2.42 8.59
N THR A 297 -5.40 3.72 8.79
CA THR A 297 -6.34 4.51 7.99
C THR A 297 -5.65 5.53 7.09
N GLY A 298 -6.45 6.23 6.28
CA GLY A 298 -6.03 7.38 5.50
C GLY A 298 -7.16 7.99 4.68
N ILE A 299 -6.84 9.11 4.02
CA ILE A 299 -7.69 9.77 3.03
C ILE A 299 -7.04 9.58 1.67
N GLN A 300 -7.78 9.13 0.64
CA GLN A 300 -7.20 8.95 -0.71
C GLN A 300 -6.47 10.21 -1.19
N GLY A 301 -5.51 10.05 -2.09
CA GLY A 301 -4.68 11.17 -2.53
C GLY A 301 -3.56 11.59 -1.56
N GLY A 302 -3.25 10.75 -0.58
CA GLY A 302 -2.14 10.99 0.35
C GLY A 302 -2.49 11.82 1.58
N GLY A 303 -3.77 11.88 1.94
CA GLY A 303 -4.27 12.67 3.07
C GLY A 303 -5.17 13.83 2.67
N ILE A 304 -5.46 14.01 1.36
CA ILE A 304 -6.35 15.04 0.82
C ILE A 304 -7.12 14.49 -0.37
N ASP A 305 -8.42 14.36 -0.25
CA ASP A 305 -9.32 14.06 -1.36
C ASP A 305 -10.02 15.32 -1.85
N LYS A 306 -9.41 15.97 -2.83
CA LYS A 306 -9.95 17.22 -3.42
C LYS A 306 -11.26 17.03 -4.17
N GLN A 307 -11.50 15.83 -4.70
CA GLN A 307 -12.72 15.56 -5.46
C GLN A 307 -13.95 15.57 -4.56
N ASN A 308 -13.79 15.09 -3.31
CA ASN A 308 -14.86 14.99 -2.34
C ASN A 308 -14.75 16.01 -1.20
N ASP A 309 -13.78 16.94 -1.28
CA ASP A 309 -13.51 17.98 -0.27
C ASP A 309 -13.23 17.40 1.13
N ILE A 310 -12.44 16.33 1.20
CA ILE A 310 -12.05 15.66 2.43
C ILE A 310 -10.59 15.92 2.76
N GLY A 311 -10.31 16.33 3.98
CA GLY A 311 -8.96 16.62 4.47
C GLY A 311 -8.55 18.08 4.33
N PRO A 312 -7.25 18.43 4.56
CA PRO A 312 -6.18 17.50 4.90
C PRO A 312 -6.35 16.81 6.25
N GLY A 313 -5.89 15.56 6.34
CA GLY A 313 -5.95 14.78 7.56
C GLY A 313 -4.83 13.76 7.66
N ALA A 314 -4.24 13.64 8.85
CA ALA A 314 -3.29 12.58 9.17
C ALA A 314 -4.02 11.30 9.58
N ALA A 315 -3.35 10.16 9.36
CA ALA A 315 -3.88 8.82 9.60
C ALA A 315 -4.09 8.50 11.08
N GLU A 316 -5.00 7.57 11.36
CA GLU A 316 -5.22 6.98 12.68
C GLU A 316 -4.94 5.47 12.67
N LEU A 317 -4.63 4.94 13.85
CA LEU A 317 -4.43 3.51 14.09
C LEU A 317 -5.38 3.03 15.17
N MET A 318 -6.02 1.91 14.92
CA MET A 318 -6.90 1.23 15.87
C MET A 318 -6.67 -0.28 15.85
N ARG A 319 -7.17 -0.98 16.86
CA ARG A 319 -7.22 -2.44 16.88
C ARG A 319 -8.62 -2.93 17.25
N VAL A 320 -9.03 -4.04 16.66
CA VAL A 320 -10.30 -4.70 16.89
C VAL A 320 -10.05 -6.12 17.38
N TYR A 321 -10.78 -6.53 18.41
CA TYR A 321 -10.73 -7.87 18.98
C TYR A 321 -11.80 -8.80 18.37
N PRO A 322 -11.67 -10.14 18.53
CA PRO A 322 -12.66 -11.09 18.03
C PRO A 322 -14.08 -10.88 18.59
N ASP A 323 -14.22 -10.34 19.80
CA ASP A 323 -15.50 -10.01 20.45
C ASP A 323 -16.10 -8.68 19.97
N LYS A 324 -15.49 -8.02 18.96
CA LYS A 324 -15.87 -6.75 18.34
C LYS A 324 -15.57 -5.51 19.19
N THR A 325 -14.99 -5.67 20.36
CA THR A 325 -14.47 -4.50 21.08
C THR A 325 -13.28 -3.93 20.31
N TRP A 326 -13.02 -2.63 20.51
CA TRP A 326 -11.94 -1.96 19.79
C TRP A 326 -11.30 -0.85 20.60
N ASP A 327 -10.05 -0.56 20.32
CA ASP A 327 -9.28 0.52 20.91
C ASP A 327 -8.77 1.48 19.85
N LEU A 328 -8.72 2.76 20.20
CA LEU A 328 -7.96 3.78 19.48
C LEU A 328 -6.50 3.73 19.97
N LEU A 329 -5.55 3.55 19.08
CA LEU A 329 -4.12 3.47 19.42
C LEU A 329 -3.40 4.79 19.16
N VAL A 330 -3.63 5.39 17.99
CA VAL A 330 -3.07 6.68 17.57
C VAL A 330 -4.19 7.46 16.91
N GLY A 331 -4.51 8.64 17.40
CA GLY A 331 -5.62 9.40 16.84
C GLY A 331 -6.17 10.52 17.73
N THR A 332 -7.33 11.03 17.35
CA THR A 332 -8.05 12.10 18.08
C THR A 332 -9.03 11.51 19.07
N PRO A 333 -8.97 11.88 20.36
CA PRO A 333 -9.98 11.46 21.34
C PRO A 333 -11.40 11.84 20.91
N ARG A 334 -12.37 10.94 21.15
CA ARG A 334 -13.77 11.18 20.77
C ARG A 334 -14.79 10.32 21.49
N GLU A 335 -16.00 10.83 21.61
CA GLU A 335 -17.17 10.06 22.01
C GLU A 335 -17.63 9.13 20.88
N THR A 336 -18.03 7.94 21.25
CA THR A 336 -18.57 6.91 20.32
C THR A 336 -19.74 6.19 21.00
N PRO A 337 -20.59 5.46 20.25
CA PRO A 337 -21.60 4.59 20.84
C PRO A 337 -21.04 3.49 21.76
N HIS A 338 -19.72 3.23 21.67
CA HIS A 338 -18.99 2.27 22.52
C HIS A 338 -18.22 2.95 23.66
N GLY A 339 -18.62 4.18 24.03
CA GLY A 339 -17.98 5.01 25.05
C GLY A 339 -16.86 5.91 24.49
N PHE A 340 -16.27 6.68 25.37
CA PHE A 340 -15.16 7.57 25.05
C PHE A 340 -13.92 6.76 24.63
N LYS A 341 -13.29 7.17 23.55
CA LYS A 341 -12.05 6.57 23.04
C LYS A 341 -10.94 7.60 23.04
N GLU A 342 -9.86 7.29 23.72
CA GLU A 342 -8.63 8.06 23.71
C GLU A 342 -7.48 7.21 23.17
N PRO A 343 -6.45 7.81 22.55
CA PRO A 343 -5.35 7.06 21.98
C PRO A 343 -4.47 6.45 23.08
N LEU A 344 -4.43 5.12 23.16
CA LEU A 344 -3.67 4.39 24.19
C LEU A 344 -2.17 4.67 24.14
N SER A 345 -1.64 5.03 22.97
CA SER A 345 -0.24 5.45 22.82
C SER A 345 0.03 6.87 23.33
N GLY A 346 -1.01 7.66 23.64
CA GLY A 346 -0.89 9.08 23.94
C GLY A 346 -0.51 9.96 22.72
N ARG A 347 -0.57 9.41 21.49
CA ARG A 347 -0.20 10.10 20.24
C ARG A 347 -1.41 10.50 19.43
N GLY A 348 -1.38 11.73 18.91
CA GLY A 348 -2.35 12.24 17.95
C GLY A 348 -2.20 11.61 16.55
N PRO A 349 -3.11 11.95 15.60
CA PRO A 349 -3.08 11.43 14.24
C PRO A 349 -1.70 11.58 13.58
N GLY A 350 -1.28 10.57 12.82
CA GLY A 350 0.01 10.55 12.14
C GLY A 350 1.22 10.44 13.07
N PHE A 351 1.06 10.02 14.33
CA PHE A 351 2.07 10.14 15.39
C PHE A 351 2.51 11.59 15.61
N ASP A 352 1.55 12.50 15.69
CA ASP A 352 1.72 13.96 15.85
C ASP A 352 2.37 14.66 14.63
N LYS A 353 2.45 13.98 13.48
CA LYS A 353 2.99 14.50 12.20
C LYS A 353 1.88 14.61 11.17
N VAL A 354 1.43 15.83 10.88
CA VAL A 354 0.33 16.10 9.93
C VAL A 354 0.57 15.56 8.53
N PHE A 355 1.83 15.40 8.14
CA PHE A 355 2.23 14.91 6.82
C PHE A 355 2.08 13.39 6.66
N ASN A 356 1.93 12.62 7.74
CA ASN A 356 1.65 11.19 7.69
C ASN A 356 0.19 10.94 7.31
N GLY A 357 -0.09 11.03 6.00
CA GLY A 357 -1.43 10.91 5.45
C GLY A 357 -1.99 9.49 5.46
N TYR A 358 -1.11 8.46 5.46
CA TYR A 358 -1.48 7.05 5.57
C TYR A 358 -0.68 6.33 6.65
N PHE A 359 -1.34 5.43 7.37
CA PHE A 359 -0.72 4.25 7.95
C PHE A 359 -0.86 3.13 6.93
N TRP A 360 0.18 2.95 6.12
CA TRP A 360 0.02 2.33 4.82
C TRP A 360 0.19 0.82 4.81
N ARG A 361 1.18 0.33 5.53
CA ARG A 361 1.44 -1.11 5.65
C ARG A 361 1.94 -1.45 7.04
N MET A 362 1.58 -2.63 7.49
CA MET A 362 2.04 -3.23 8.73
C MET A 362 2.51 -4.65 8.49
N CYS A 363 3.48 -5.11 9.29
CA CYS A 363 3.97 -6.48 9.25
C CYS A 363 4.46 -6.89 10.64
N GLU A 364 4.12 -8.10 11.06
CA GLU A 364 4.71 -8.72 12.25
C GLU A 364 6.03 -9.37 11.87
N HIS A 365 7.07 -9.14 12.66
CA HIS A 365 8.36 -9.80 12.53
C HIS A 365 8.99 -10.00 13.91
N ASP A 366 9.35 -11.25 14.25
CA ASP A 366 10.00 -11.63 15.50
C ASP A 366 9.28 -11.11 16.77
N GLY A 367 7.94 -11.12 16.76
CA GLY A 367 7.10 -10.68 17.90
C GLY A 367 6.93 -9.17 18.03
N TRP A 368 7.35 -8.41 17.04
CA TRP A 368 7.15 -6.96 16.92
C TRP A 368 6.25 -6.63 15.73
N LEU A 369 5.34 -5.69 15.92
CA LEU A 369 4.59 -5.08 14.83
C LEU A 369 5.34 -3.85 14.31
N TYR A 370 5.58 -3.81 13.00
CA TYR A 370 6.15 -2.68 12.28
C TYR A 370 5.07 -2.00 11.47
N MET A 371 5.05 -0.66 11.47
CA MET A 371 4.06 0.13 10.75
C MET A 371 4.73 1.27 9.99
N GLY A 372 4.56 1.28 8.67
CA GLY A 372 5.07 2.29 7.77
C GLY A 372 4.02 3.28 7.29
N THR A 373 4.43 4.52 7.08
CA THR A 373 3.56 5.62 6.65
C THR A 373 3.69 5.94 5.18
N PHE A 374 2.72 6.69 4.64
CA PHE A 374 2.88 7.55 3.47
C PHE A 374 2.90 8.99 3.93
N GLU A 375 3.88 9.74 3.47
CA GLU A 375 4.20 11.10 3.86
C GLU A 375 4.21 11.99 2.60
N TRP A 376 3.61 13.16 2.65
CA TRP A 376 3.38 14.00 1.46
C TRP A 376 4.11 15.35 1.49
N SER A 377 4.94 15.64 2.51
CA SER A 377 5.57 16.95 2.66
C SER A 377 6.54 17.30 1.53
N SER A 378 7.19 16.29 0.92
CA SER A 378 8.08 16.52 -0.23
C SER A 378 7.39 17.21 -1.42
N VAL A 379 6.08 17.01 -1.61
CA VAL A 379 5.31 17.69 -2.65
C VAL A 379 5.12 19.18 -2.35
N LEU A 380 5.11 19.58 -1.07
CA LEU A 380 4.94 20.98 -0.67
C LEU A 380 6.02 21.89 -1.23
N ALA A 381 7.22 21.36 -1.45
CA ALA A 381 8.33 22.10 -2.05
C ALA A 381 7.98 22.69 -3.43
N TYR A 382 7.04 22.08 -4.14
CA TYR A 382 6.60 22.45 -5.48
C TYR A 382 5.25 23.20 -5.53
N VAL A 383 4.57 23.38 -4.38
CA VAL A 383 3.30 24.08 -4.29
C VAL A 383 3.52 25.59 -4.40
N LYS A 384 2.71 26.28 -5.23
CA LYS A 384 2.75 27.75 -5.35
C LYS A 384 2.55 28.41 -3.99
N ARG A 385 3.45 29.34 -3.60
CA ARG A 385 3.36 30.07 -2.33
C ARG A 385 2.00 30.77 -2.12
N SER A 386 1.35 31.24 -3.18
CA SER A 386 0.02 31.83 -3.14
C SER A 386 -1.09 30.87 -2.67
N LYS A 387 -0.82 29.54 -2.64
CA LYS A 387 -1.73 28.52 -2.12
C LYS A 387 -1.58 28.30 -0.62
N PHE A 388 -0.51 28.82 -0.02
CA PHE A 388 -0.30 28.74 1.44
C PHE A 388 -1.13 29.82 2.12
N THR A 389 -2.33 29.48 2.53
CA THR A 389 -3.27 30.38 3.23
C THR A 389 -3.46 29.95 4.70
N GLY A 390 -4.01 30.85 5.52
CA GLY A 390 -4.27 30.59 6.93
C GLY A 390 -2.98 30.45 7.78
N ALA A 391 -3.12 29.98 9.00
CA ALA A 391 -2.01 29.84 9.96
C ALA A 391 -0.97 28.84 9.49
N PHE A 392 -1.42 27.67 9.01
CA PHE A 392 -0.55 26.62 8.51
C PHE A 392 0.28 27.07 7.29
N GLY A 393 -0.37 27.79 6.35
CA GLY A 393 0.34 28.33 5.20
C GLY A 393 1.39 29.39 5.56
N ARG A 394 1.15 30.22 6.58
CA ARG A 394 2.14 31.17 7.09
C ARG A 394 3.37 30.45 7.67
N VAL A 395 3.13 29.37 8.47
CA VAL A 395 4.22 28.57 9.05
C VAL A 395 5.07 27.94 7.96
N LEU A 396 4.43 27.30 6.96
CA LEU A 396 5.14 26.70 5.80
C LEU A 396 5.91 27.75 4.99
N GLY A 397 5.34 28.93 4.81
CA GLY A 397 6.01 30.06 4.13
C GLY A 397 7.23 30.55 4.91
N TYR A 398 7.18 30.55 6.24
CA TYR A 398 8.29 30.93 7.10
C TYR A 398 9.40 29.86 7.12
N VAL A 399 9.04 28.59 7.29
CA VAL A 399 9.99 27.45 7.28
C VAL A 399 10.70 27.34 5.95
N GLY A 400 9.98 27.54 4.86
CA GLY A 400 10.47 27.44 3.48
C GLY A 400 10.45 26.01 2.93
N PRO A 401 10.20 25.86 1.63
CA PRO A 401 10.04 24.56 0.97
C PRO A 401 11.26 23.64 1.10
N LYS A 402 12.46 24.20 0.97
CA LYS A 402 13.70 23.45 1.07
C LYS A 402 13.89 22.82 2.46
N ASN A 403 13.63 23.59 3.51
CA ASN A 403 13.73 23.07 4.87
C ASN A 403 12.67 22.00 5.17
N VAL A 404 11.47 22.11 4.59
CA VAL A 404 10.46 21.05 4.69
C VAL A 404 10.98 19.77 4.02
N LEU A 405 11.54 19.87 2.82
CA LEU A 405 12.12 18.73 2.12
C LEU A 405 13.28 18.09 2.92
N ASP A 406 14.20 18.90 3.41
CA ASP A 406 15.43 18.41 4.05
C ASP A 406 15.18 17.80 5.44
N TYR A 407 14.21 18.31 6.21
CA TYR A 407 14.04 17.97 7.63
C TYR A 407 12.73 17.26 7.98
N GLN A 408 11.71 17.27 7.10
CA GLN A 408 10.40 16.69 7.39
C GLN A 408 10.02 15.55 6.45
N SER A 409 10.65 15.49 5.25
CA SER A 409 10.23 14.58 4.21
C SER A 409 10.82 13.18 4.35
N GLY A 410 10.10 12.23 3.78
CA GLY A 410 10.36 10.81 3.82
C GLY A 410 9.47 10.09 4.83
N PHE A 411 9.11 8.86 4.49
CA PHE A 411 8.22 8.06 5.33
C PHE A 411 8.79 7.83 6.73
N ASP A 412 7.87 7.57 7.66
CA ASP A 412 8.19 7.09 9.00
C ASP A 412 7.94 5.58 9.09
N LEU A 413 8.79 4.88 9.85
CA LEU A 413 8.61 3.50 10.26
C LEU A 413 8.63 3.44 11.78
N TYR A 414 7.55 2.95 12.36
CA TYR A 414 7.40 2.72 13.80
C TYR A 414 7.37 1.23 14.11
N ARG A 415 7.69 0.88 15.34
CA ARG A 415 7.55 -0.48 15.87
C ARG A 415 6.95 -0.50 17.25
N THR A 416 6.27 -1.60 17.57
CA THR A 416 5.72 -1.85 18.90
C THR A 416 5.79 -3.34 19.24
N GLN A 417 5.91 -3.64 20.53
CA GLN A 417 5.81 -5.01 21.02
C GLN A 417 4.45 -5.32 21.63
N ASP A 418 3.75 -4.31 22.14
CA ASP A 418 2.48 -4.43 22.87
C ASP A 418 1.29 -3.78 22.16
N GLY A 419 1.55 -3.02 21.09
CA GLY A 419 0.54 -2.27 20.34
C GLY A 419 0.23 -0.90 20.92
N GLU A 420 0.77 -0.53 22.05
CA GLU A 420 0.49 0.73 22.77
C GLU A 420 1.74 1.61 22.84
N ASN A 421 2.88 1.03 23.17
CA ASN A 421 4.16 1.74 23.25
C ASN A 421 4.88 1.66 21.88
N TRP A 422 4.93 2.77 21.17
CA TRP A 422 5.51 2.87 19.84
C TRP A 422 6.85 3.61 19.85
N ALA A 423 7.85 3.05 19.18
CA ALA A 423 9.15 3.66 18.99
C ALA A 423 9.46 3.84 17.48
N PRO A 424 10.04 4.98 17.08
CA PRO A 424 10.45 5.17 15.70
C PRO A 424 11.67 4.29 15.37
N VAL A 425 11.67 3.67 14.19
CA VAL A 425 12.83 3.06 13.55
C VAL A 425 13.52 4.09 12.66
N THR A 426 12.74 4.85 11.90
CA THR A 426 13.16 6.01 11.11
C THR A 426 12.02 7.00 10.96
N THR A 427 12.33 8.28 10.75
CA THR A 427 11.35 9.36 10.48
C THR A 427 11.77 10.25 9.29
N ASN A 428 12.63 9.72 8.40
CA ASN A 428 13.22 10.46 7.30
C ASN A 428 13.40 9.62 6.02
N GLY A 429 12.51 8.64 5.78
CA GLY A 429 12.55 7.81 4.58
C GLY A 429 13.82 6.97 4.45
N MET A 430 14.38 6.50 5.56
CA MET A 430 15.69 5.80 5.60
C MET A 430 16.86 6.68 5.11
N GLY A 431 16.75 8.01 5.25
CA GLY A 431 17.75 8.98 4.81
C GLY A 431 17.55 9.50 3.39
N ASN A 432 16.47 9.10 2.71
CA ASN A 432 16.08 9.61 1.39
C ASN A 432 14.74 10.35 1.48
N PRO A 433 14.70 11.72 1.41
CA PRO A 433 13.47 12.50 1.53
C PRO A 433 12.47 12.26 0.40
N TYR A 434 12.89 11.64 -0.70
CA TYR A 434 12.03 11.27 -1.82
C TYR A 434 11.32 9.92 -1.61
N ASN A 435 11.68 9.15 -0.60
CA ASN A 435 10.93 7.98 -0.16
C ASN A 435 9.65 8.42 0.56
N MET A 436 8.62 8.78 -0.21
CA MET A 436 7.36 9.30 0.32
C MET A 436 6.56 8.27 1.12
N GLY A 437 6.76 6.99 0.87
CA GLY A 437 5.98 5.98 1.55
C GLY A 437 6.73 4.67 1.73
N LEU A 438 6.43 3.99 2.83
CA LEU A 438 6.79 2.60 3.02
C LEU A 438 5.64 1.76 2.50
N ARG A 439 5.85 1.20 1.29
CA ARG A 439 4.78 0.58 0.51
C ARG A 439 4.62 -0.90 0.77
N THR A 440 5.71 -1.58 1.11
CA THR A 440 5.72 -3.02 1.38
C THR A 440 6.61 -3.36 2.56
N LEU A 441 6.19 -4.35 3.33
CA LEU A 441 6.95 -5.00 4.38
C LEU A 441 6.73 -6.50 4.24
N GLU A 442 7.81 -7.28 4.29
CA GLU A 442 7.74 -8.74 4.17
C GLU A 442 8.65 -9.39 5.21
N SER A 443 8.07 -10.21 6.06
CA SER A 443 8.78 -11.03 7.03
C SER A 443 9.11 -12.38 6.41
N THR A 444 10.39 -12.74 6.41
CA THR A 444 10.90 -13.96 5.78
C THR A 444 11.75 -14.77 6.77
N PRO A 445 12.03 -16.04 6.49
CA PRO A 445 12.99 -16.82 7.30
C PRO A 445 14.39 -16.21 7.35
N TYR A 446 14.76 -15.38 6.40
CA TYR A 446 16.07 -14.72 6.32
C TYR A 446 16.12 -13.37 7.01
N GLY A 447 14.99 -12.78 7.33
CA GLY A 447 14.85 -11.46 7.94
C GLY A 447 13.71 -10.66 7.36
N MET A 448 13.69 -9.35 7.66
CA MET A 448 12.64 -8.44 7.25
C MET A 448 13.07 -7.59 6.06
N PHE A 449 12.24 -7.56 5.03
CA PHE A 449 12.39 -6.64 3.90
C PHE A 449 11.38 -5.50 3.99
N ILE A 450 11.81 -4.31 3.59
CA ILE A 450 10.94 -3.15 3.41
C ILE A 450 11.18 -2.52 2.05
N GLY A 451 10.10 -2.06 1.40
CA GLY A 451 10.16 -1.46 0.09
C GLY A 451 9.39 -0.16 0.01
N THR A 452 9.92 0.79 -0.77
CA THR A 452 9.49 2.18 -0.76
C THR A 452 8.59 2.56 -1.94
N ALA A 453 7.87 3.66 -1.75
CA ALA A 453 7.25 4.47 -2.79
C ALA A 453 8.09 5.74 -2.98
N ASN A 454 8.75 5.84 -4.13
CA ASN A 454 9.59 6.97 -4.51
C ASN A 454 9.34 7.32 -5.99
N PRO A 455 8.37 8.19 -6.29
CA PRO A 455 8.00 8.54 -7.66
C PRO A 455 8.85 9.71 -8.24
N TRP A 456 9.95 10.08 -7.58
CA TRP A 456 10.77 11.25 -7.90
C TRP A 456 11.91 10.95 -8.90
N GLY A 457 11.65 10.07 -9.85
CA GLY A 457 12.63 9.69 -10.87
C GLY A 457 12.02 9.54 -12.27
N PRO A 458 12.88 9.38 -13.30
CA PRO A 458 14.35 9.49 -13.25
C PRO A 458 14.87 10.93 -13.13
N ASN A 459 14.14 11.94 -13.69
CA ASN A 459 14.55 13.34 -13.73
C ASN A 459 13.58 14.20 -12.94
N ILE A 460 14.11 15.12 -12.14
CA ILE A 460 13.32 16.08 -11.36
C ILE A 460 13.62 17.53 -11.77
N MET A 461 12.64 18.39 -11.53
CA MET A 461 12.83 19.85 -11.57
C MET A 461 13.48 20.27 -10.25
N PRO A 462 14.70 20.81 -10.24
CA PRO A 462 15.28 21.38 -9.03
C PRO A 462 14.43 22.52 -8.47
N LEU A 463 14.45 22.76 -7.15
CA LEU A 463 13.67 23.82 -6.52
C LEU A 463 14.03 25.23 -7.03
N ASP A 464 15.30 25.42 -7.35
CA ASP A 464 15.87 26.69 -7.82
C ASP A 464 16.28 26.63 -9.32
N GLY A 465 15.79 25.61 -10.05
CA GLY A 465 16.12 25.38 -11.46
C GLY A 465 14.91 25.53 -12.39
N ASP A 466 15.18 25.58 -13.66
CA ASP A 466 14.22 25.68 -14.77
C ASP A 466 14.34 24.52 -15.79
N GLU A 467 15.33 23.66 -15.60
CA GLU A 467 15.55 22.45 -16.40
C GLU A 467 15.51 21.18 -15.54
N PHE A 468 15.03 20.08 -16.12
CA PHE A 468 15.05 18.77 -15.46
C PHE A 468 16.47 18.22 -15.36
N VAL A 469 16.80 17.67 -14.21
CA VAL A 469 18.09 17.00 -13.95
C VAL A 469 17.89 15.59 -13.44
N PHE A 470 18.85 14.71 -13.71
CA PHE A 470 18.82 13.35 -13.18
C PHE A 470 18.81 13.35 -11.66
N ASN A 471 17.89 12.58 -11.08
CA ASN A 471 17.78 12.39 -9.63
C ASN A 471 18.37 11.03 -9.21
N PRO A 472 19.59 10.97 -8.68
CA PRO A 472 20.20 9.71 -8.25
C PRO A 472 19.48 9.07 -7.05
N ARG A 473 18.58 9.82 -6.38
CA ARG A 473 17.78 9.39 -5.23
C ARG A 473 16.33 9.07 -5.62
N GLY A 474 15.98 9.15 -6.91
CA GLY A 474 14.65 8.82 -7.45
C GLY A 474 14.51 7.34 -7.77
N GLY A 475 13.26 6.86 -7.79
CA GLY A 475 12.95 5.44 -7.96
C GLY A 475 12.91 4.67 -6.63
N CYS A 476 12.13 3.60 -6.60
CA CYS A 476 11.93 2.83 -5.37
C CYS A 476 13.22 2.18 -4.84
N GLU A 477 13.26 1.98 -3.54
CA GLU A 477 14.35 1.34 -2.82
C GLU A 477 13.86 0.12 -2.05
N VAL A 478 14.73 -0.87 -1.85
CA VAL A 478 14.49 -2.02 -0.98
C VAL A 478 15.59 -2.08 0.07
N PHE A 479 15.17 -2.24 1.33
CA PHE A 479 16.08 -2.45 2.45
C PHE A 479 15.83 -3.82 3.05
N PHE A 480 16.88 -4.43 3.61
CA PHE A 480 16.87 -5.74 4.23
C PHE A 480 17.53 -5.69 5.61
N ALA A 481 16.83 -6.19 6.62
CA ALA A 481 17.36 -6.46 7.95
C ALA A 481 17.47 -7.98 8.13
N PRO A 482 18.67 -8.57 8.07
CA PRO A 482 18.86 -10.01 8.19
C PRO A 482 18.49 -10.51 9.59
N SER A 483 17.92 -11.71 9.65
CA SER A 483 17.65 -12.38 10.93
C SER A 483 18.95 -12.70 11.68
N THR A 484 19.00 -12.34 12.95
CA THR A 484 20.16 -12.64 13.82
C THR A 484 20.42 -14.14 14.03
N ALA A 485 19.52 -15.01 13.58
CA ALA A 485 19.66 -16.45 13.69
C ALA A 485 20.68 -17.07 12.69
N GLN A 486 21.07 -16.34 11.64
CA GLN A 486 22.03 -16.84 10.62
C GLN A 486 23.50 -16.52 10.95
N ASN A 487 23.79 -15.79 12.03
CA ASN A 487 25.15 -15.51 12.50
C ASN A 487 25.64 -16.46 13.58
N ARG A 488 25.11 -17.69 13.64
CA ARG A 488 25.62 -18.74 14.53
C ARG A 488 25.94 -20.01 13.78
#